data_58e88f4494f69307e8f0da5fd51e0bb8
#
_entry.id   58e88f4494f69307e8f0da5fd51e0bb8
#
_cell.length_a   1.000
_cell.length_b   1.000
_cell.length_c   1.000
_cell.angle_alpha   90.00
_cell.angle_beta   90.00
_cell.angle_gamma   90.00
#
_symmetry.space_group_name_H-M   'P 1'
#
loop_
_entity.id
_entity.type
_entity.pdbx_description
1 polymer ?
#
loop_
_entity_poly.entity_id
_entity_poly.type
_entity_poly.pdbx_seq_one_letter_code
_entity_poly.pdbx_strand_id
1 'polypeptide(L)'
;MRKGTLNGIAALGLSGLALAEGVDGADTAWMLVSTALVLLMTPALAFFYGGLVRSKNALNTMMMSFAALAFVGVGWALLGYTLAFGEGGPLLGGLGHLFLRGVGLEAQGTIPHVLFLAFQGTFAIITAALVSGALVERMRFPAYLAFLTLWGLFVYAPLAHWVWGGGFLGALGALDFAGGTVVHINAGVAALAVVLVIGNRKGHGSEPMPPHNLPLTMLGTGILWFGWIGFNAGSGLAADGVAAQALVNTHLAAATGMLGWLLVERLKSGHATTLGAASGAVAGLVAITPCAGFVGGPAPLIIGAAAGVLCFLALGIKEKMDWDDSLDVIAVHLIGGIVGTLLLGF
;
A
#
# COMPACT_ATOMS: atom_id res chain seq x y z
N MET A 1 -49.88 -46.95 -5.11
CA MET A 1 -49.75 -45.51 -4.85
C MET A 1 -48.59 -45.31 -3.86
N ARG A 2 -47.43 -44.93 -4.36
CA ARG A 2 -46.22 -44.71 -3.55
C ARG A 2 -46.12 -43.22 -3.20
N LYS A 3 -46.16 -42.90 -1.92
CA LYS A 3 -45.83 -41.57 -1.41
C LYS A 3 -44.30 -41.43 -1.43
N GLY A 4 -43.80 -40.60 -2.32
CA GLY A 4 -42.37 -40.19 -2.32
C GLY A 4 -42.14 -39.15 -1.23
N THR A 5 -41.29 -39.50 -0.31
CA THR A 5 -40.77 -38.60 0.74
C THR A 5 -39.68 -37.69 0.15
N LEU A 6 -40.00 -36.42 0.03
CA LEU A 6 -39.02 -35.34 -0.09
C LEU A 6 -38.44 -35.07 1.31
N ASN A 7 -37.35 -35.75 1.64
CA ASN A 7 -36.51 -35.41 2.77
C ASN A 7 -35.08 -35.32 2.28
N GLY A 8 -34.55 -34.11 2.14
CA GLY A 8 -33.18 -33.92 1.70
C GLY A 8 -32.75 -32.47 1.60
N ILE A 9 -33.32 -31.59 2.43
CA ILE A 9 -32.60 -30.34 2.75
C ILE A 9 -31.78 -30.67 3.98
N ALA A 10 -30.52 -31.07 3.73
CA ALA A 10 -29.53 -31.13 4.79
C ALA A 10 -29.44 -29.75 5.43
N ALA A 11 -29.92 -29.65 6.66
CA ALA A 11 -29.57 -28.55 7.54
C ALA A 11 -28.05 -28.54 7.60
N LEU A 12 -27.43 -27.60 6.91
CA LEU A 12 -26.07 -27.15 7.21
C LEU A 12 -26.14 -26.66 8.64
N GLY A 13 -25.86 -27.56 9.59
CA GLY A 13 -25.67 -27.22 10.97
C GLY A 13 -24.63 -26.14 11.04
N LEU A 14 -25.01 -24.98 11.52
CA LEU A 14 -24.13 -24.05 12.20
C LEU A 14 -23.62 -24.75 13.47
N SER A 15 -22.82 -25.80 13.30
CA SER A 15 -21.88 -26.22 14.31
C SER A 15 -21.03 -24.96 14.51
N GLY A 16 -21.14 -24.33 15.69
CA GLY A 16 -20.28 -23.23 16.06
C GLY A 16 -18.87 -23.63 15.70
N LEU A 17 -18.28 -22.94 14.68
CA LEU A 17 -16.90 -23.13 14.31
C LEU A 17 -16.12 -22.72 15.55
N ALA A 18 -15.72 -23.68 16.37
CA ALA A 18 -14.72 -23.46 17.39
C ALA A 18 -13.51 -22.87 16.67
N LEU A 19 -12.96 -21.79 17.23
CA LEU A 19 -11.71 -21.26 16.70
C LEU A 19 -10.70 -22.42 16.67
N ALA A 20 -9.93 -22.50 15.59
CA ALA A 20 -8.86 -23.48 15.50
C ALA A 20 -7.89 -23.24 16.66
N GLU A 21 -7.25 -24.31 17.15
CA GLU A 21 -6.28 -24.20 18.23
C GLU A 21 -5.20 -23.16 17.87
N GLY A 22 -4.91 -22.22 18.78
CA GLY A 22 -3.98 -21.12 18.56
C GLY A 22 -4.55 -19.85 17.93
N VAL A 23 -5.81 -19.85 17.48
CA VAL A 23 -6.46 -18.64 16.94
C VAL A 23 -7.10 -17.83 18.05
N ASP A 24 -6.74 -16.53 18.13
CA ASP A 24 -7.33 -15.56 19.05
C ASP A 24 -8.49 -14.77 18.38
N GLY A 25 -9.59 -14.61 19.11
CA GLY A 25 -10.78 -13.95 18.58
C GLY A 25 -10.66 -12.43 18.48
N ALA A 26 -9.93 -11.78 19.39
CA ALA A 26 -9.71 -10.34 19.36
C ALA A 26 -8.75 -9.96 18.21
N ASP A 27 -7.66 -10.72 18.06
CA ASP A 27 -6.72 -10.56 16.95
C ASP A 27 -7.41 -10.79 15.60
N THR A 28 -8.23 -11.85 15.50
CA THR A 28 -9.00 -12.13 14.29
C THR A 28 -9.96 -10.99 13.95
N ALA A 29 -10.70 -10.47 14.93
CA ALA A 29 -11.62 -9.35 14.71
C ALA A 29 -10.88 -8.08 14.27
N TRP A 30 -9.75 -7.77 14.92
CA TRP A 30 -8.90 -6.65 14.53
C TRP A 30 -8.37 -6.81 13.11
N MET A 31 -7.91 -7.99 12.74
CA MET A 31 -7.36 -8.25 11.41
C MET A 31 -8.41 -8.27 10.31
N LEU A 32 -9.67 -8.68 10.59
CA LEU A 32 -10.79 -8.53 9.66
C LEU A 32 -11.06 -7.05 9.36
N VAL A 33 -11.11 -6.21 10.41
CA VAL A 33 -11.29 -4.75 10.27
C VAL A 33 -10.10 -4.13 9.53
N SER A 34 -8.86 -4.48 9.91
CA SER A 34 -7.65 -3.96 9.28
C SER A 34 -7.58 -4.34 7.80
N THR A 35 -7.92 -5.58 7.44
CA THR A 35 -7.99 -6.03 6.05
C THR A 35 -9.00 -5.21 5.24
N ALA A 36 -10.18 -4.97 5.79
CA ALA A 36 -11.20 -4.14 5.14
C ALA A 36 -10.73 -2.68 4.96
N LEU A 37 -10.06 -2.11 5.97
CA LEU A 37 -9.50 -0.76 5.90
C LEU A 37 -8.42 -0.63 4.82
N VAL A 38 -7.51 -1.60 4.72
CA VAL A 38 -6.47 -1.59 3.67
C VAL A 38 -7.08 -1.83 2.28
N LEU A 39 -8.06 -2.73 2.16
CA LEU A 39 -8.77 -2.94 0.90
C LEU A 39 -9.43 -1.64 0.41
N LEU A 40 -10.02 -0.85 1.33
CA LEU A 40 -10.64 0.45 1.04
C LEU A 40 -9.62 1.48 0.52
N MET A 41 -8.33 1.35 0.86
CA MET A 41 -7.30 2.29 0.40
C MET A 41 -7.13 2.28 -1.12
N THR A 42 -7.35 1.17 -1.80
CA THR A 42 -7.25 1.12 -3.27
C THR A 42 -8.32 1.94 -3.97
N PRO A 43 -9.63 1.86 -3.64
CA PRO A 43 -10.63 2.83 -4.08
C PRO A 43 -10.33 4.28 -3.66
N ALA A 44 -9.80 4.49 -2.45
CA ALA A 44 -9.40 5.82 -1.98
C ALA A 44 -8.28 6.42 -2.84
N LEU A 45 -7.30 5.60 -3.24
CA LEU A 45 -6.25 5.98 -4.18
C LEU A 45 -6.84 6.35 -5.56
N ALA A 46 -7.87 5.64 -6.00
CA ALA A 46 -8.58 6.00 -7.23
C ALA A 46 -9.14 7.42 -7.17
N PHE A 47 -9.73 7.83 -6.04
CA PHE A 47 -10.21 9.20 -5.84
C PHE A 47 -9.04 10.20 -5.76
N PHE A 48 -8.01 9.88 -4.99
CA PHE A 48 -6.82 10.72 -4.84
C PHE A 48 -6.16 10.98 -6.19
N TYR A 49 -5.79 9.94 -6.93
CA TYR A 49 -5.17 10.03 -8.26
C TYR A 49 -6.13 10.58 -9.32
N GLY A 50 -7.39 10.14 -9.28
CA GLY A 50 -8.42 10.60 -10.22
C GLY A 50 -8.64 12.11 -10.17
N GLY A 51 -8.57 12.73 -8.99
CA GLY A 51 -8.67 14.17 -8.82
C GLY A 51 -7.46 14.96 -9.32
N LEU A 52 -6.27 14.33 -9.33
CA LEU A 52 -4.99 14.97 -9.68
C LEU A 52 -4.72 15.02 -11.18
N VAL A 53 -5.29 14.12 -11.98
CA VAL A 53 -5.10 14.09 -13.43
C VAL A 53 -6.00 15.07 -14.16
N ARG A 54 -5.75 15.28 -15.47
CA ARG A 54 -6.67 16.05 -16.33
C ARG A 54 -8.03 15.35 -16.41
N SER A 55 -9.14 16.11 -16.43
CA SER A 55 -10.52 15.59 -16.37
C SER A 55 -10.81 14.48 -17.39
N LYS A 56 -10.29 14.61 -18.61
CA LYS A 56 -10.46 13.61 -19.69
C LYS A 56 -9.87 12.24 -19.36
N ASN A 57 -8.96 12.15 -18.39
CA ASN A 57 -8.27 10.93 -18.00
C ASN A 57 -8.70 10.41 -16.62
N ALA A 58 -9.56 11.14 -15.89
CA ALA A 58 -9.96 10.81 -14.52
C ALA A 58 -10.53 9.40 -14.40
N LEU A 59 -11.52 9.05 -15.23
CA LEU A 59 -12.14 7.73 -15.18
C LEU A 59 -11.15 6.60 -15.49
N ASN A 60 -10.28 6.78 -16.49
CA ASN A 60 -9.25 5.79 -16.80
C ASN A 60 -8.26 5.61 -15.64
N THR A 61 -7.83 6.71 -15.02
CA THR A 61 -6.94 6.68 -13.84
C THR A 61 -7.60 5.94 -12.67
N MET A 62 -8.86 6.22 -12.38
CA MET A 62 -9.62 5.50 -11.36
C MET A 62 -9.70 4.00 -11.69
N MET A 63 -10.00 3.64 -12.96
CA MET A 63 -10.05 2.24 -13.39
C MET A 63 -8.70 1.53 -13.28
N MET A 64 -7.57 2.23 -13.41
CA MET A 64 -6.25 1.63 -13.17
C MET A 64 -6.10 1.15 -11.72
N SER A 65 -6.54 1.93 -10.73
CA SER A 65 -6.56 1.50 -9.33
C SER A 65 -7.55 0.35 -9.10
N PHE A 66 -8.78 0.43 -9.62
CA PHE A 66 -9.77 -0.64 -9.47
C PHE A 66 -9.33 -1.95 -10.13
N ALA A 67 -8.64 -1.88 -11.27
CA ALA A 67 -8.12 -3.07 -11.94
C ALA A 67 -7.11 -3.84 -11.08
N ALA A 68 -6.35 -3.16 -10.21
CA ALA A 68 -5.43 -3.82 -9.29
C ALA A 68 -6.16 -4.76 -8.32
N LEU A 69 -7.38 -4.39 -7.84
CA LEU A 69 -8.19 -5.26 -6.98
C LEU A 69 -8.44 -6.63 -7.61
N ALA A 70 -8.74 -6.66 -8.90
CA ALA A 70 -9.04 -7.90 -9.60
C ALA A 70 -7.75 -8.63 -10.05
N PHE A 71 -6.91 -7.96 -10.82
CA PHE A 71 -5.79 -8.61 -11.50
C PHE A 71 -4.66 -9.00 -10.54
N VAL A 72 -4.30 -8.11 -9.60
CA VAL A 72 -3.29 -8.45 -8.60
C VAL A 72 -3.89 -9.36 -7.53
N GLY A 73 -5.13 -9.12 -7.08
CA GLY A 73 -5.78 -9.97 -6.08
C GLY A 73 -5.92 -11.42 -6.53
N VAL A 74 -6.35 -11.65 -7.77
CA VAL A 74 -6.42 -13.01 -8.34
C VAL A 74 -5.02 -13.58 -8.55
N GLY A 75 -4.08 -12.81 -9.11
CA GLY A 75 -2.68 -13.23 -9.27
C GLY A 75 -2.02 -13.60 -7.94
N TRP A 76 -2.32 -12.84 -6.89
CA TRP A 76 -1.88 -13.12 -5.51
C TRP A 76 -2.39 -14.46 -5.00
N ALA A 77 -3.68 -14.72 -5.12
CA ALA A 77 -4.28 -15.97 -4.70
C ALA A 77 -3.76 -17.19 -5.49
N LEU A 78 -3.50 -17.03 -6.78
CA LEU A 78 -3.04 -18.12 -7.64
C LEU A 78 -1.55 -18.46 -7.44
N LEU A 79 -0.69 -17.45 -7.38
CA LEU A 79 0.76 -17.62 -7.39
C LEU A 79 1.51 -16.67 -6.45
N GLY A 80 1.10 -15.39 -6.33
CA GLY A 80 1.86 -14.37 -5.61
C GLY A 80 2.08 -14.72 -4.15
N TYR A 81 1.05 -15.22 -3.46
CA TYR A 81 1.13 -15.58 -2.07
C TYR A 81 2.19 -16.65 -1.79
N THR A 82 2.23 -17.71 -2.58
CA THR A 82 3.22 -18.80 -2.38
C THR A 82 4.64 -18.33 -2.68
N LEU A 83 4.83 -17.42 -3.65
CA LEU A 83 6.14 -16.82 -3.94
C LEU A 83 6.63 -15.89 -2.82
N ALA A 84 5.69 -15.26 -2.09
CA ALA A 84 6.01 -14.36 -0.99
C ALA A 84 6.19 -15.11 0.35
N PHE A 85 5.30 -16.03 0.69
CA PHE A 85 5.19 -16.62 2.03
C PHE A 85 5.28 -18.16 2.08
N GLY A 86 5.45 -18.83 0.93
CA GLY A 86 5.72 -20.26 0.91
C GLY A 86 7.12 -20.57 1.44
N GLU A 87 7.29 -21.73 2.11
CA GLU A 87 8.61 -22.22 2.49
C GLU A 87 9.51 -22.37 1.26
N GLY A 88 10.67 -21.71 1.25
CA GLY A 88 11.52 -21.65 0.08
C GLY A 88 12.96 -21.27 0.37
N GLY A 89 13.64 -20.72 -0.64
CA GLY A 89 15.02 -20.26 -0.54
C GLY A 89 15.13 -18.78 -0.13
N PRO A 90 16.34 -18.22 -0.12
CA PRO A 90 16.55 -16.82 0.31
C PRO A 90 15.98 -15.79 -0.67
N LEU A 91 15.66 -16.18 -1.91
CA LEU A 91 15.21 -15.26 -2.97
C LEU A 91 13.73 -15.39 -3.31
N LEU A 92 13.13 -16.57 -3.12
CA LEU A 92 11.73 -16.85 -3.46
C LEU A 92 11.14 -17.89 -2.50
N GLY A 93 9.87 -17.70 -2.17
CA GLY A 93 9.05 -18.71 -1.54
C GLY A 93 8.86 -19.94 -2.46
N GLY A 94 8.61 -21.09 -1.84
CA GLY A 94 8.32 -22.32 -2.55
C GLY A 94 6.88 -22.36 -3.08
N LEU A 95 6.51 -23.46 -3.72
CA LEU A 95 5.19 -23.66 -4.33
C LEU A 95 4.17 -24.39 -3.43
N GLY A 96 4.44 -24.44 -2.11
CA GLY A 96 3.59 -25.15 -1.15
C GLY A 96 2.15 -24.65 -1.09
N HIS A 97 1.96 -23.33 -1.25
CA HIS A 97 0.65 -22.70 -1.23
C HIS A 97 0.10 -22.33 -2.62
N LEU A 98 0.63 -22.96 -3.68
CA LEU A 98 0.13 -22.72 -5.04
C LEU A 98 -1.37 -23.02 -5.12
N PHE A 99 -2.13 -22.09 -5.71
CA PHE A 99 -3.61 -22.14 -5.77
C PHE A 99 -4.25 -22.29 -4.39
N LEU A 100 -3.69 -21.62 -3.37
CA LEU A 100 -4.15 -21.63 -1.97
C LEU A 100 -4.12 -22.99 -1.29
N ARG A 101 -3.29 -23.92 -1.77
CA ARG A 101 -3.13 -25.23 -1.12
C ARG A 101 -2.66 -25.04 0.34
N GLY A 102 -3.36 -25.67 1.29
CA GLY A 102 -3.05 -25.61 2.72
C GLY A 102 -3.25 -24.23 3.35
N VAL A 103 -4.01 -23.34 2.73
CA VAL A 103 -4.38 -22.04 3.30
C VAL A 103 -5.85 -22.11 3.74
N GLY A 104 -6.07 -22.33 5.01
CA GLY A 104 -7.40 -22.56 5.58
C GLY A 104 -7.63 -21.77 6.87
N LEU A 105 -8.28 -22.41 7.83
CA LEU A 105 -8.65 -21.81 9.12
C LEU A 105 -7.64 -22.10 10.23
N GLU A 106 -6.61 -22.89 9.98
CA GLU A 106 -5.49 -23.12 10.90
C GLU A 106 -4.79 -21.81 11.25
N ALA A 107 -4.14 -21.78 12.42
CA ALA A 107 -3.48 -20.59 12.93
C ALA A 107 -2.21 -20.25 12.11
N GLN A 108 -2.12 -19.00 11.66
CA GLN A 108 -0.89 -18.35 11.22
C GLN A 108 -0.57 -17.25 12.24
N GLY A 109 0.36 -17.50 13.15
CA GLY A 109 0.45 -16.72 14.37
C GLY A 109 -0.80 -16.92 15.23
N THR A 110 -1.52 -15.84 15.54
CA THR A 110 -2.78 -15.85 16.34
C THR A 110 -4.04 -15.67 15.50
N ILE A 111 -3.94 -15.64 14.17
CA ILE A 111 -5.07 -15.40 13.27
C ILE A 111 -5.22 -16.55 12.26
N PRO A 112 -6.42 -16.76 11.66
CA PRO A 112 -6.58 -17.74 10.60
C PRO A 112 -5.65 -17.47 9.40
N HIS A 113 -5.03 -18.50 8.84
CA HIS A 113 -4.11 -18.40 7.71
C HIS A 113 -4.75 -17.71 6.49
N VAL A 114 -6.01 -18.01 6.21
CA VAL A 114 -6.76 -17.35 5.12
C VAL A 114 -6.91 -15.85 5.35
N LEU A 115 -6.98 -15.39 6.60
CA LEU A 115 -7.04 -13.97 6.93
C LEU A 115 -5.67 -13.29 6.76
N PHE A 116 -4.59 -13.96 7.15
CA PHE A 116 -3.22 -13.51 6.87
C PHE A 116 -2.98 -13.36 5.36
N LEU A 117 -3.37 -14.36 4.55
CA LEU A 117 -3.33 -14.28 3.09
C LEU A 117 -4.10 -13.06 2.57
N ALA A 118 -5.32 -12.82 3.07
CA ALA A 118 -6.18 -11.73 2.62
C ALA A 118 -5.56 -10.37 2.97
N PHE A 119 -5.06 -10.20 4.20
CA PHE A 119 -4.40 -8.99 4.66
C PHE A 119 -3.16 -8.68 3.79
N GLN A 120 -2.26 -9.63 3.62
CA GLN A 120 -1.07 -9.48 2.78
C GLN A 120 -1.41 -9.22 1.30
N GLY A 121 -2.50 -9.79 0.81
CA GLY A 121 -3.01 -9.54 -0.54
C GLY A 121 -3.41 -8.09 -0.76
N THR A 122 -3.96 -7.42 0.25
CA THR A 122 -4.31 -5.98 0.14
C THR A 122 -3.08 -5.10 -0.05
N PHE A 123 -1.93 -5.49 0.52
CA PHE A 123 -0.64 -4.80 0.32
C PHE A 123 -0.11 -4.97 -1.10
N ALA A 124 -0.18 -6.18 -1.65
CA ALA A 124 0.18 -6.42 -3.05
C ALA A 124 -0.66 -5.57 -4.00
N ILE A 125 -1.97 -5.51 -3.76
CA ILE A 125 -2.93 -4.74 -4.56
C ILE A 125 -2.61 -3.25 -4.55
N ILE A 126 -2.50 -2.65 -3.35
CA ILE A 126 -2.27 -1.20 -3.24
C ILE A 126 -0.89 -0.82 -3.78
N THR A 127 0.14 -1.63 -3.58
CA THR A 127 1.50 -1.35 -4.07
C THR A 127 1.51 -1.27 -5.60
N ALA A 128 0.89 -2.23 -6.28
CA ALA A 128 0.77 -2.21 -7.74
C ALA A 128 -0.06 -1.01 -8.22
N ALA A 129 -1.13 -0.65 -7.49
CA ALA A 129 -1.95 0.51 -7.82
C ALA A 129 -1.16 1.83 -7.69
N LEU A 130 -0.24 1.97 -6.72
CA LEU A 130 0.61 3.15 -6.56
C LEU A 130 1.45 3.44 -7.80
N VAL A 131 2.00 2.42 -8.46
CA VAL A 131 2.83 2.58 -9.67
C VAL A 131 2.03 3.24 -10.80
N SER A 132 0.70 3.09 -10.82
CA SER A 132 -0.14 3.72 -11.84
C SER A 132 0.03 5.24 -11.90
N GLY A 133 0.37 5.90 -10.79
CA GLY A 133 0.61 7.34 -10.73
C GLY A 133 1.69 7.83 -11.71
N ALA A 134 2.69 6.98 -11.99
CA ALA A 134 3.71 7.25 -12.99
C ALA A 134 3.33 6.80 -14.41
N LEU A 135 2.25 6.05 -14.58
CA LEU A 135 1.81 5.47 -15.84
C LEU A 135 0.63 6.20 -16.49
N VAL A 136 -0.11 6.98 -15.69
CA VAL A 136 -1.33 7.68 -16.15
C VAL A 136 -1.06 8.51 -17.41
N GLU A 137 -2.07 8.58 -18.28
CA GLU A 137 -2.06 9.36 -19.51
C GLU A 137 -1.06 8.91 -20.60
N ARG A 138 -0.32 7.81 -20.44
CA ARG A 138 0.70 7.36 -21.40
C ARG A 138 0.71 5.86 -21.71
N MET A 139 0.14 5.01 -20.85
CA MET A 139 0.09 3.58 -21.07
C MET A 139 -1.30 3.14 -21.53
N ARG A 140 -1.37 2.26 -22.55
CA ARG A 140 -2.63 1.65 -22.97
C ARG A 140 -3.15 0.72 -21.89
N PHE A 141 -4.45 0.75 -21.60
CA PHE A 141 -5.04 -0.01 -20.52
C PHE A 141 -4.75 -1.51 -20.54
N PRO A 142 -4.83 -2.25 -21.68
CA PRO A 142 -4.43 -3.67 -21.72
C PRO A 142 -2.95 -3.92 -21.38
N ALA A 143 -2.06 -3.03 -21.82
CA ALA A 143 -0.64 -3.12 -21.46
C ALA A 143 -0.42 -2.87 -19.96
N TYR A 144 -1.18 -1.94 -19.37
CA TYR A 144 -1.17 -1.73 -17.93
C TYR A 144 -1.64 -2.97 -17.16
N LEU A 145 -2.71 -3.65 -17.59
CA LEU A 145 -3.19 -4.88 -16.95
C LEU A 145 -2.12 -5.98 -16.95
N ALA A 146 -1.44 -6.17 -18.06
CA ALA A 146 -0.33 -7.12 -18.17
C ALA A 146 0.83 -6.70 -17.25
N PHE A 147 1.21 -5.41 -17.27
CA PHE A 147 2.28 -4.88 -16.44
C PHE A 147 1.99 -5.11 -14.94
N LEU A 148 0.84 -4.68 -14.44
CA LEU A 148 0.54 -4.76 -13.01
C LEU A 148 0.48 -6.21 -12.51
N THR A 149 -0.03 -7.14 -13.34
CA THR A 149 -0.09 -8.56 -12.99
C THR A 149 1.31 -9.17 -12.90
N LEU A 150 2.13 -8.97 -13.94
CA LEU A 150 3.49 -9.49 -13.98
C LEU A 150 4.39 -8.84 -12.92
N TRP A 151 4.26 -7.53 -12.73
CA TRP A 151 5.01 -6.80 -11.71
C TRP A 151 4.63 -7.27 -10.29
N GLY A 152 3.35 -7.47 -10.02
CA GLY A 152 2.88 -8.00 -8.74
C GLY A 152 3.43 -9.38 -8.43
N LEU A 153 3.50 -10.26 -9.43
CA LEU A 153 4.01 -11.62 -9.29
C LEU A 153 5.54 -11.70 -9.23
N PHE A 154 6.26 -10.94 -10.06
CA PHE A 154 7.70 -11.13 -10.25
C PHE A 154 8.58 -10.03 -9.67
N VAL A 155 7.98 -8.96 -9.15
CA VAL A 155 8.71 -7.90 -8.42
C VAL A 155 8.19 -7.79 -7.00
N TYR A 156 6.88 -7.57 -6.81
CA TYR A 156 6.32 -7.40 -5.48
C TYR A 156 6.45 -8.66 -4.62
N ALA A 157 5.99 -9.82 -5.10
CA ALA A 157 6.00 -11.04 -4.31
C ALA A 157 7.42 -11.49 -3.90
N PRO A 158 8.45 -11.46 -4.77
CA PRO A 158 9.83 -11.70 -4.36
C PRO A 158 10.33 -10.72 -3.31
N LEU A 159 10.04 -9.41 -3.45
CA LEU A 159 10.50 -8.41 -2.49
C LEU A 159 9.80 -8.60 -1.12
N ALA A 160 8.52 -8.94 -1.11
CA ALA A 160 7.80 -9.31 0.11
C ALA A 160 8.43 -10.55 0.76
N HIS A 161 8.85 -11.55 -0.03
CA HIS A 161 9.59 -12.69 0.46
C HIS A 161 10.92 -12.30 1.11
N TRP A 162 11.69 -11.45 0.44
CA TRP A 162 13.01 -11.03 0.94
C TRP A 162 12.94 -10.40 2.33
N VAL A 163 11.90 -9.64 2.61
CA VAL A 163 11.76 -8.86 3.86
C VAL A 163 10.91 -9.60 4.89
N TRP A 164 9.76 -10.15 4.50
CA TRP A 164 8.73 -10.69 5.41
C TRP A 164 8.57 -12.21 5.32
N GLY A 165 8.89 -12.80 4.18
CA GLY A 165 8.65 -14.21 3.90
C GLY A 165 9.80 -15.16 4.28
N GLY A 166 10.77 -14.73 5.09
CA GLY A 166 11.93 -15.52 5.47
C GLY A 166 13.10 -15.44 4.49
N GLY A 167 13.08 -14.51 3.54
CA GLY A 167 14.16 -14.29 2.58
C GLY A 167 15.38 -13.57 3.17
N PHE A 168 16.35 -13.26 2.30
CA PHE A 168 17.68 -12.84 2.71
C PHE A 168 17.74 -11.49 3.44
N LEU A 169 16.86 -10.53 3.13
CA LEU A 169 16.86 -9.22 3.81
C LEU A 169 16.37 -9.36 5.26
N GLY A 170 15.30 -10.14 5.48
CA GLY A 170 14.84 -10.46 6.83
C GLY A 170 15.90 -11.23 7.63
N ALA A 171 16.58 -12.18 7.01
CA ALA A 171 17.69 -12.92 7.64
C ALA A 171 18.89 -12.02 7.99
N LEU A 172 19.13 -10.93 7.27
CA LEU A 172 20.14 -9.91 7.59
C LEU A 172 19.67 -8.91 8.66
N GLY A 173 18.43 -9.03 9.15
CA GLY A 173 17.88 -8.15 10.19
C GLY A 173 17.25 -6.85 9.66
N ALA A 174 16.89 -6.80 8.37
CA ALA A 174 16.16 -5.63 7.83
C ALA A 174 14.81 -5.48 8.55
N LEU A 175 14.52 -4.28 9.03
CA LEU A 175 13.27 -3.92 9.69
C LEU A 175 12.37 -3.19 8.69
N ASP A 176 11.14 -3.67 8.56
CA ASP A 176 10.08 -3.02 7.78
C ASP A 176 8.72 -3.42 8.36
N PHE A 177 8.19 -2.57 9.26
CA PHE A 177 6.99 -2.92 10.03
C PHE A 177 5.77 -3.15 9.14
N ALA A 178 5.52 -2.24 8.20
CA ALA A 178 4.31 -2.27 7.40
C ALA A 178 4.53 -1.98 5.90
N GLY A 179 5.77 -1.92 5.39
CA GLY A 179 6.01 -1.82 3.96
C GLY A 179 6.71 -0.54 3.49
N GLY A 180 7.56 0.06 4.33
CA GLY A 180 8.42 1.14 3.88
C GLY A 180 9.27 0.74 2.67
N THR A 181 9.87 -0.45 2.73
CA THR A 181 10.64 -1.05 1.64
C THR A 181 9.74 -1.81 0.67
N VAL A 182 8.93 -2.76 1.19
CA VAL A 182 8.14 -3.68 0.37
C VAL A 182 7.08 -2.96 -0.45
N VAL A 183 6.46 -1.90 0.08
CA VAL A 183 5.41 -1.13 -0.59
C VAL A 183 5.98 0.14 -1.21
N HIS A 184 6.51 1.06 -0.38
CA HIS A 184 6.74 2.44 -0.81
C HIS A 184 8.03 2.62 -1.61
N ILE A 185 9.17 2.12 -1.15
CA ILE A 185 10.41 2.16 -1.93
C ILE A 185 10.24 1.35 -3.21
N ASN A 186 9.62 0.18 -3.13
CA ASN A 186 9.35 -0.68 -4.29
C ASN A 186 8.48 0.03 -5.35
N ALA A 187 7.33 0.60 -4.95
CA ALA A 187 6.49 1.36 -5.88
C ALA A 187 7.20 2.58 -6.46
N GLY A 188 7.97 3.29 -5.63
CA GLY A 188 8.71 4.48 -6.05
C GLY A 188 9.85 4.17 -7.02
N VAL A 189 10.60 3.07 -6.79
CA VAL A 189 11.63 2.59 -7.74
C VAL A 189 10.98 2.11 -9.05
N ALA A 190 9.85 1.40 -8.97
CA ALA A 190 9.10 1.01 -10.16
C ALA A 190 8.62 2.22 -10.96
N ALA A 191 8.12 3.27 -10.27
CA ALA A 191 7.74 4.53 -10.90
C ALA A 191 8.92 5.20 -11.60
N LEU A 192 10.09 5.27 -10.96
CA LEU A 192 11.31 5.79 -11.55
C LEU A 192 11.71 5.00 -12.81
N ALA A 193 11.75 3.67 -12.72
CA ALA A 193 12.08 2.82 -13.85
C ALA A 193 11.11 3.03 -15.03
N VAL A 194 9.81 3.11 -14.74
CA VAL A 194 8.78 3.37 -15.73
C VAL A 194 8.97 4.74 -16.41
N VAL A 195 9.18 5.80 -15.63
CA VAL A 195 9.39 7.16 -16.17
C VAL A 195 10.59 7.19 -17.12
N LEU A 196 11.68 6.52 -16.76
CA LEU A 196 12.89 6.46 -17.58
C LEU A 196 12.71 5.65 -18.89
N VAL A 197 11.82 4.64 -18.88
CA VAL A 197 11.62 3.74 -20.04
C VAL A 197 10.56 4.26 -21.00
N ILE A 198 9.39 4.73 -20.49
CA ILE A 198 8.27 5.12 -21.34
C ILE A 198 8.27 6.60 -21.76
N GLY A 199 9.14 7.40 -21.15
CA GLY A 199 9.28 8.83 -21.46
C GLY A 199 8.12 9.70 -20.96
N ASN A 200 8.05 10.93 -21.45
CA ASN A 200 7.14 11.97 -20.97
C ASN A 200 5.76 11.87 -21.62
N ARG A 201 4.72 12.36 -20.93
CA ARG A 201 3.37 12.50 -21.48
C ARG A 201 3.36 13.52 -22.62
N LYS A 202 2.44 13.31 -23.56
CA LYS A 202 2.21 14.31 -24.63
C LYS A 202 1.83 15.65 -24.00
N GLY A 203 2.59 16.69 -24.35
CA GLY A 203 2.41 18.05 -23.84
C GLY A 203 3.18 18.34 -22.53
N HIS A 204 3.99 17.39 -21.99
CA HIS A 204 4.85 17.65 -20.86
C HIS A 204 5.80 18.82 -21.13
N GLY A 205 5.93 19.74 -20.18
CA GLY A 205 6.74 20.97 -20.33
C GLY A 205 6.20 22.04 -21.30
N SER A 206 5.17 21.73 -22.10
CA SER A 206 4.60 22.67 -23.08
C SER A 206 3.14 23.02 -22.86
N GLU A 207 2.38 22.15 -22.18
CA GLU A 207 0.97 22.36 -21.84
C GLU A 207 0.76 22.31 -20.34
N PRO A 208 -0.05 23.18 -19.72
CA PRO A 208 -0.40 23.05 -18.31
C PRO A 208 -1.26 21.80 -18.08
N MET A 209 -0.93 21.05 -17.01
CA MET A 209 -1.62 19.82 -16.62
C MET A 209 -2.11 19.90 -15.17
N PRO A 210 -2.95 20.90 -14.81
CA PRO A 210 -3.40 21.07 -13.44
C PRO A 210 -4.35 19.95 -13.02
N PRO A 211 -4.40 19.62 -11.70
CA PRO A 211 -5.44 18.79 -11.12
C PRO A 211 -6.83 19.31 -11.45
N HIS A 212 -7.74 18.42 -11.88
CA HIS A 212 -9.09 18.89 -12.28
C HIS A 212 -10.09 18.94 -11.12
N ASN A 213 -9.85 18.19 -10.02
CA ASN A 213 -10.82 18.08 -8.92
C ASN A 213 -10.12 17.88 -7.57
N LEU A 214 -9.66 18.97 -6.95
CA LEU A 214 -9.03 18.92 -5.64
C LEU A 214 -9.97 18.44 -4.52
N PRO A 215 -11.29 18.75 -4.47
CA PRO A 215 -12.20 18.11 -3.52
C PRO A 215 -12.19 16.58 -3.59
N LEU A 216 -12.14 15.98 -4.78
CA LEU A 216 -12.02 14.53 -4.95
C LEU A 216 -10.67 14.01 -4.41
N THR A 217 -9.59 14.74 -4.65
CA THR A 217 -8.26 14.43 -4.09
C THR A 217 -8.28 14.47 -2.56
N MET A 218 -8.91 15.49 -1.97
CA MET A 218 -9.03 15.59 -0.50
C MET A 218 -9.86 14.47 0.09
N LEU A 219 -10.97 14.09 -0.56
CA LEU A 219 -11.76 12.93 -0.16
C LEU A 219 -10.89 11.65 -0.16
N GLY A 220 -10.16 11.43 -1.26
CA GLY A 220 -9.21 10.31 -1.37
C GLY A 220 -8.15 10.34 -0.26
N THR A 221 -7.58 11.50 0.02
CA THR A 221 -6.59 11.68 1.11
C THR A 221 -7.16 11.29 2.47
N GLY A 222 -8.37 11.75 2.80
CA GLY A 222 -9.02 11.44 4.07
C GLY A 222 -9.29 9.95 4.24
N ILE A 223 -9.78 9.29 3.20
CA ILE A 223 -10.04 7.84 3.22
C ILE A 223 -8.73 7.05 3.24
N LEU A 224 -7.67 7.48 2.53
CA LEU A 224 -6.33 6.89 2.62
C LEU A 224 -5.77 6.99 4.04
N TRP A 225 -5.87 8.15 4.69
CA TRP A 225 -5.43 8.33 6.08
C TRP A 225 -6.16 7.40 7.03
N PHE A 226 -7.49 7.31 6.90
CA PHE A 226 -8.29 6.40 7.69
C PHE A 226 -7.92 4.93 7.46
N GLY A 227 -7.74 4.51 6.20
CA GLY A 227 -7.33 3.16 5.83
C GLY A 227 -5.92 2.83 6.35
N TRP A 228 -5.04 3.83 6.46
CA TRP A 228 -3.68 3.64 6.96
C TRP A 228 -3.59 3.23 8.43
N ILE A 229 -4.66 3.47 9.19
CA ILE A 229 -4.80 2.90 10.54
C ILE A 229 -4.77 1.38 10.46
N GLY A 230 -5.56 0.77 9.58
CA GLY A 230 -5.51 -0.68 9.34
C GLY A 230 -4.19 -1.13 8.70
N PHE A 231 -3.63 -0.32 7.81
CA PHE A 231 -2.37 -0.61 7.13
C PHE A 231 -1.22 -0.76 8.14
N ASN A 232 -1.00 0.23 9.00
CA ASN A 232 0.10 0.22 9.97
C ASN A 232 -0.25 -0.55 11.24
N ALA A 233 -1.35 -0.23 11.92
CA ALA A 233 -1.67 -0.91 13.17
C ALA A 233 -2.10 -2.38 12.96
N GLY A 234 -2.68 -2.71 11.79
CA GLY A 234 -2.94 -4.10 11.40
C GLY A 234 -1.67 -4.91 11.14
N SER A 235 -0.55 -4.26 10.78
CA SER A 235 0.73 -4.96 10.56
C SER A 235 1.37 -5.53 11.83
N GLY A 236 0.84 -5.16 13.01
CA GLY A 236 1.15 -5.86 14.27
C GLY A 236 0.56 -7.27 14.34
N LEU A 237 -0.40 -7.61 13.47
CA LEU A 237 -1.10 -8.90 13.37
C LEU A 237 -1.84 -9.31 14.66
N ALA A 238 -1.97 -8.41 15.63
CA ALA A 238 -2.62 -8.63 16.92
C ALA A 238 -3.32 -7.36 17.42
N ALA A 239 -4.31 -7.52 18.28
CA ALA A 239 -5.02 -6.44 18.97
C ALA A 239 -4.32 -6.10 20.30
N ASP A 240 -3.12 -5.55 20.23
CA ASP A 240 -2.22 -5.37 21.36
C ASP A 240 -1.69 -3.93 21.50
N GLY A 241 -0.73 -3.75 22.41
CA GLY A 241 -0.05 -2.47 22.63
C GLY A 241 0.75 -1.98 21.42
N VAL A 242 1.28 -2.88 20.58
CA VAL A 242 2.01 -2.53 19.36
C VAL A 242 1.06 -1.94 18.33
N ALA A 243 -0.11 -2.54 18.14
CA ALA A 243 -1.15 -2.00 17.26
C ALA A 243 -1.62 -0.61 17.73
N ALA A 244 -1.83 -0.43 19.04
CA ALA A 244 -2.21 0.87 19.61
C ALA A 244 -1.12 1.94 19.40
N GLN A 245 0.15 1.58 19.61
CA GLN A 245 1.29 2.47 19.36
C GLN A 245 1.40 2.83 17.88
N ALA A 246 1.29 1.85 16.97
CA ALA A 246 1.35 2.06 15.53
C ALA A 246 0.22 2.98 15.03
N LEU A 247 -0.99 2.88 15.61
CA LEU A 247 -2.11 3.79 15.32
C LEU A 247 -1.76 5.24 15.66
N VAL A 248 -1.26 5.48 16.88
CA VAL A 248 -0.90 6.83 17.34
C VAL A 248 0.24 7.39 16.50
N ASN A 249 1.29 6.61 16.25
CA ASN A 249 2.43 7.00 15.43
C ASN A 249 2.01 7.37 14.01
N THR A 250 1.11 6.60 13.42
CA THR A 250 0.57 6.83 12.07
C THR A 250 -0.13 8.18 11.98
N HIS A 251 -1.02 8.45 12.95
CA HIS A 251 -1.75 9.72 12.98
C HIS A 251 -0.83 10.93 13.18
N LEU A 252 0.10 10.86 14.14
CA LEU A 252 1.00 11.96 14.45
C LEU A 252 1.96 12.26 13.29
N ALA A 253 2.51 11.24 12.65
CA ALA A 253 3.40 11.43 11.50
C ALA A 253 2.67 12.00 10.28
N ALA A 254 1.44 11.59 10.02
CA ALA A 254 0.62 12.19 8.96
C ALA A 254 0.38 13.68 9.21
N ALA A 255 0.01 14.05 10.46
CA ALA A 255 -0.22 15.43 10.83
C ALA A 255 1.04 16.28 10.70
N THR A 256 2.18 15.80 11.21
CA THR A 256 3.44 16.56 11.12
C THR A 256 4.04 16.56 9.70
N GLY A 257 3.80 15.52 8.90
CA GLY A 257 4.13 15.50 7.48
C GLY A 257 3.40 16.59 6.71
N MET A 258 2.07 16.72 6.96
CA MET A 258 1.27 17.82 6.44
C MET A 258 1.86 19.17 6.83
N LEU A 259 2.14 19.40 8.12
CA LEU A 259 2.67 20.67 8.64
C LEU A 259 4.05 20.98 8.04
N GLY A 260 4.95 19.99 7.97
CA GLY A 260 6.30 20.14 7.40
C GLY A 260 6.26 20.52 5.92
N TRP A 261 5.40 19.87 5.13
CA TRP A 261 5.20 20.19 3.71
C TRP A 261 4.67 21.61 3.54
N LEU A 262 3.59 21.98 4.23
CA LEU A 262 2.95 23.31 4.13
C LEU A 262 3.90 24.42 4.57
N LEU A 263 4.74 24.18 5.59
CA LEU A 263 5.74 25.14 6.03
C LEU A 263 6.77 25.44 4.93
N VAL A 264 7.36 24.40 4.34
CA VAL A 264 8.38 24.58 3.29
C VAL A 264 7.77 25.13 2.00
N GLU A 265 6.57 24.68 1.62
CA GLU A 265 5.83 25.22 0.49
C GLU A 265 5.60 26.72 0.67
N ARG A 266 5.12 27.15 1.85
CA ARG A 266 4.92 28.58 2.15
C ARG A 266 6.22 29.37 2.11
N LEU A 267 7.32 28.85 2.63
CA LEU A 267 8.62 29.51 2.63
C LEU A 267 9.21 29.65 1.22
N LYS A 268 8.97 28.68 0.34
CA LYS A 268 9.51 28.69 -1.03
C LYS A 268 8.60 29.38 -2.06
N SER A 269 7.29 29.20 -1.92
CA SER A 269 6.29 29.64 -2.91
C SER A 269 5.43 30.82 -2.42
N GLY A 270 5.62 31.25 -1.16
CA GLY A 270 4.88 32.35 -0.55
C GLY A 270 3.49 32.01 -0.03
N HIS A 271 2.95 30.83 -0.34
CA HIS A 271 1.64 30.35 0.11
C HIS A 271 1.62 28.84 0.29
N ALA A 272 0.75 28.36 1.14
CA ALA A 272 0.47 26.95 1.34
C ALA A 272 -0.78 26.54 0.54
N THR A 273 -0.83 25.32 0.01
CA THR A 273 -1.93 24.86 -0.84
C THR A 273 -2.67 23.67 -0.24
N THR A 274 -3.93 23.48 -0.67
CA THR A 274 -4.71 22.28 -0.34
C THR A 274 -4.04 21.00 -0.85
N LEU A 275 -3.44 21.07 -2.05
CA LEU A 275 -2.68 19.95 -2.61
C LEU A 275 -1.45 19.63 -1.75
N GLY A 276 -0.72 20.67 -1.29
CA GLY A 276 0.42 20.49 -0.38
C GLY A 276 0.01 19.84 0.94
N ALA A 277 -1.16 20.18 1.48
CA ALA A 277 -1.71 19.52 2.66
C ALA A 277 -1.94 18.02 2.43
N ALA A 278 -2.56 17.66 1.30
CA ALA A 278 -2.82 16.28 0.92
C ALA A 278 -1.52 15.49 0.73
N SER A 279 -0.58 16.01 -0.06
CA SER A 279 0.71 15.38 -0.35
C SER A 279 1.58 15.23 0.89
N GLY A 280 1.61 16.25 1.77
CA GLY A 280 2.36 16.22 3.02
C GLY A 280 1.82 15.19 4.01
N ALA A 281 0.47 15.07 4.11
CA ALA A 281 -0.14 14.02 4.93
C ALA A 281 0.28 12.62 4.45
N VAL A 282 0.18 12.37 3.14
CA VAL A 282 0.58 11.08 2.55
C VAL A 282 2.09 10.84 2.74
N ALA A 283 2.94 11.86 2.58
CA ALA A 283 4.38 11.72 2.82
C ALA A 283 4.69 11.28 4.27
N GLY A 284 4.00 11.87 5.26
CA GLY A 284 4.11 11.46 6.67
C GLY A 284 3.66 10.02 6.91
N LEU A 285 2.52 9.62 6.29
CA LEU A 285 2.01 8.25 6.33
C LEU A 285 3.00 7.24 5.74
N VAL A 286 3.60 7.57 4.60
CA VAL A 286 4.62 6.75 3.94
C VAL A 286 5.84 6.56 4.83
N ALA A 287 6.39 7.66 5.38
CA ALA A 287 7.63 7.59 6.15
C ALA A 287 7.47 6.89 7.50
N ILE A 288 6.31 6.95 8.14
CA ILE A 288 6.08 6.22 9.39
C ILE A 288 5.85 4.73 9.16
N THR A 289 5.49 4.32 7.96
CA THR A 289 5.12 2.93 7.64
C THR A 289 6.19 1.89 8.04
N PRO A 290 7.50 2.06 7.75
CA PRO A 290 8.51 1.10 8.21
C PRO A 290 8.74 1.12 9.72
N CYS A 291 8.34 2.18 10.40
CA CYS A 291 8.67 2.47 11.79
C CYS A 291 7.50 2.27 12.75
N ALA A 292 6.24 2.21 12.27
CA ALA A 292 5.04 2.49 13.05
C ALA A 292 4.93 1.68 14.35
N GLY A 293 5.33 0.41 14.35
CA GLY A 293 5.32 -0.45 15.54
C GLY A 293 6.64 -0.48 16.31
N PHE A 294 7.70 0.17 15.82
CA PHE A 294 9.04 0.10 16.41
C PHE A 294 9.45 1.36 17.17
N VAL A 295 8.84 2.51 16.85
CA VAL A 295 9.20 3.80 17.44
C VAL A 295 8.15 4.30 18.43
N GLY A 296 8.53 5.25 19.28
CA GLY A 296 7.63 5.87 20.26
C GLY A 296 8.06 7.29 20.63
N GLY A 297 7.38 7.89 21.60
CA GLY A 297 7.67 9.25 22.09
C GLY A 297 7.61 10.30 20.98
N PRO A 298 8.66 11.14 20.79
CA PRO A 298 8.65 12.19 19.77
C PRO A 298 8.99 11.70 18.36
N ALA A 299 9.44 10.44 18.16
CA ALA A 299 9.91 9.95 16.88
C ALA A 299 8.89 10.11 15.73
N PRO A 300 7.59 9.78 15.87
CA PRO A 300 6.65 9.95 14.77
C PRO A 300 6.49 11.41 14.34
N LEU A 301 6.62 12.36 15.27
CA LEU A 301 6.56 13.79 14.96
C LEU A 301 7.76 14.22 14.11
N ILE A 302 8.95 13.72 14.43
CA ILE A 302 10.19 14.01 13.71
C ILE A 302 10.18 13.36 12.33
N ILE A 303 9.81 12.06 12.25
CA ILE A 303 9.75 11.30 11.01
C ILE A 303 8.75 11.94 10.04
N GLY A 304 7.55 12.27 10.50
CA GLY A 304 6.54 12.92 9.69
C GLY A 304 7.00 14.29 9.17
N ALA A 305 7.51 15.15 10.06
CA ALA A 305 7.98 16.48 9.67
C ALA A 305 9.14 16.40 8.66
N ALA A 306 10.11 15.53 8.89
CA ALA A 306 11.22 15.29 7.97
C ALA A 306 10.72 14.82 6.59
N ALA A 307 9.75 13.88 6.56
CA ALA A 307 9.15 13.42 5.33
C ALA A 307 8.44 14.54 4.57
N GLY A 308 7.61 15.34 5.24
CA GLY A 308 6.92 16.47 4.61
C GLY A 308 7.90 17.46 3.94
N VAL A 309 8.99 17.79 4.65
CA VAL A 309 10.03 18.69 4.13
C VAL A 309 10.78 18.04 2.96
N LEU A 310 11.32 16.83 3.14
CA LEU A 310 12.19 16.20 2.15
C LEU A 310 11.46 15.76 0.88
N CYS A 311 10.22 15.26 1.00
CA CYS A 311 9.40 14.94 -0.16
C CYS A 311 9.02 16.19 -0.97
N PHE A 312 8.70 17.32 -0.31
CA PHE A 312 8.49 18.59 -1.01
C PHE A 312 9.76 19.01 -1.78
N LEU A 313 10.92 18.93 -1.14
CA LEU A 313 12.18 19.30 -1.79
C LEU A 313 12.52 18.37 -2.97
N ALA A 314 12.12 17.11 -2.90
CA ALA A 314 12.32 16.12 -3.96
C ALA A 314 11.54 16.44 -5.25
N LEU A 315 10.45 17.21 -5.18
CA LEU A 315 9.75 17.71 -6.38
C LEU A 315 10.71 18.50 -7.28
N GLY A 316 11.62 19.29 -6.71
CA GLY A 316 12.63 20.03 -7.47
C GLY A 316 13.66 19.13 -8.16
N ILE A 317 13.86 17.89 -7.71
CA ILE A 317 14.74 16.93 -8.39
C ILE A 317 14.06 16.45 -9.68
N LYS A 318 12.79 16.08 -9.62
CA LYS A 318 12.00 15.64 -10.77
C LYS A 318 11.98 16.73 -11.86
N GLU A 319 11.80 18.00 -11.47
CA GLU A 319 11.82 19.13 -12.39
C GLU A 319 13.19 19.31 -13.09
N LYS A 320 14.29 19.24 -12.31
CA LYS A 320 15.66 19.37 -12.85
C LYS A 320 16.05 18.23 -13.79
N MET A 321 15.53 17.03 -13.53
CA MET A 321 15.83 15.84 -14.32
C MET A 321 14.88 15.65 -15.50
N ASP A 322 13.89 16.52 -15.65
CA ASP A 322 12.81 16.42 -16.63
C ASP A 322 12.06 15.07 -16.56
N TRP A 323 11.85 14.57 -15.34
CA TRP A 323 11.11 13.32 -15.11
C TRP A 323 9.62 13.60 -15.01
N ASP A 324 8.84 13.07 -15.95
CA ASP A 324 7.39 13.16 -15.90
C ASP A 324 6.77 12.12 -14.95
N ASP A 325 7.11 12.22 -13.67
CA ASP A 325 6.41 11.51 -12.60
C ASP A 325 5.08 12.22 -12.32
N SER A 326 4.03 11.78 -12.97
CA SER A 326 2.79 12.54 -13.13
C SER A 326 2.08 12.85 -11.81
N LEU A 327 2.15 11.95 -10.84
CA LEU A 327 1.45 12.04 -9.55
C LEU A 327 2.41 11.91 -8.36
N ASP A 328 3.68 12.31 -8.55
CA ASP A 328 4.71 12.45 -7.51
C ASP A 328 5.03 11.15 -6.73
N VAL A 329 4.89 9.99 -7.41
CA VAL A 329 5.14 8.68 -6.80
C VAL A 329 6.60 8.56 -6.33
N ILE A 330 7.56 9.08 -7.10
CA ILE A 330 8.97 9.09 -6.74
C ILE A 330 9.20 9.98 -5.51
N ALA A 331 8.70 11.22 -5.54
CA ALA A 331 8.91 12.18 -4.46
C ALA A 331 8.27 11.72 -3.14
N VAL A 332 7.04 11.19 -3.19
CA VAL A 332 6.28 10.82 -1.99
C VAL A 332 6.63 9.41 -1.51
N HIS A 333 6.63 8.41 -2.40
CA HIS A 333 6.80 7.01 -1.98
C HIS A 333 8.27 6.56 -1.93
N LEU A 334 9.10 6.90 -2.95
CA LEU A 334 10.52 6.53 -2.90
C LEU A 334 11.24 7.31 -1.81
N ILE A 335 11.20 8.65 -1.88
CA ILE A 335 11.92 9.47 -0.91
C ILE A 335 11.31 9.33 0.49
N GLY A 336 9.98 9.35 0.64
CA GLY A 336 9.31 9.15 1.93
C GLY A 336 9.64 7.79 2.55
N GLY A 337 9.61 6.71 1.75
CA GLY A 337 9.99 5.37 2.20
C GLY A 337 11.46 5.30 2.65
N ILE A 338 12.38 5.89 1.89
CA ILE A 338 13.81 5.97 2.26
C ILE A 338 14.00 6.76 3.56
N VAL A 339 13.33 7.92 3.70
CA VAL A 339 13.40 8.74 4.91
C VAL A 339 12.95 7.95 6.13
N GLY A 340 11.81 7.27 6.04
CA GLY A 340 11.31 6.46 7.15
C GLY A 340 12.23 5.29 7.50
N THR A 341 12.67 4.52 6.50
CA THR A 341 13.54 3.35 6.72
C THR A 341 14.90 3.77 7.31
N LEU A 342 15.47 4.90 6.88
CA LEU A 342 16.73 5.40 7.46
C LEU A 342 16.53 5.93 8.88
N LEU A 343 15.46 6.69 9.14
CA LEU A 343 15.21 7.25 10.47
C LEU A 343 14.82 6.20 11.52
N LEU A 344 14.38 5.01 11.09
CA LEU A 344 14.17 3.87 11.99
C LEU A 344 15.47 3.43 12.70
N GLY A 345 16.61 3.66 12.09
CA GLY A 345 17.91 3.25 12.62
C GLY A 345 18.49 4.19 13.71
N PHE A 346 17.79 5.30 14.03
CA PHE A 346 18.22 6.29 15.01
C PHE A 346 17.22 6.42 16.16
#